data_9d8fa35d6796e36d0d44c72885811a7b
#
_entry.id   9d8fa35d6796e36d0d44c72885811a7b
#
_cell.length_a   1.000
_cell.length_b   1.000
_cell.length_c   1.000
_cell.angle_alpha   90.00
_cell.angle_beta   90.00
_cell.angle_gamma   90.00
#
_symmetry.space_group_name_H-M   'P 1'
#
loop_
_entity.id
_entity.type
_entity.pdbx_description
1 polymer ?
#
loop_
_entity_poly.entity_id
_entity_poly.type
_entity_poly.pdbx_seq_one_letter_code
_entity_poly.pdbx_strand_id
1 'polypeptide(L)'
;MTLTHFAIIAVCAYLFGSLSFAIIVSKVTLGKDIRNYGSGNAGLPNAYRTMGAKKTLFVLLGDIAKGAAAVSVGWALGGPVGKLTAGIFVILGHMFPLYFGFKGGKGVLVGAVMLAFFDWRVFAIAFALFILSVVLTKWISLGSILGAVSFPITTWLFYRDPVLTAMAFGMAAAVVFMHRSNIGRILHGTENKFSFKSKKTIEASPDGEEK
;
A
#
# COMPACT_ATOMS: atom_id res chain seq x y z
N MET A 1 21.09 -16.26 -0.63
CA MET A 1 19.84 -16.69 0.05
C MET A 1 19.50 -18.09 -0.42
N THR A 2 19.20 -19.05 0.49
CA THR A 2 18.78 -20.41 0.12
C THR A 2 17.32 -20.42 -0.34
N LEU A 3 16.89 -21.47 -1.06
CA LEU A 3 15.48 -21.65 -1.46
C LEU A 3 14.55 -21.71 -0.23
N THR A 4 14.99 -22.33 0.85
CA THR A 4 14.25 -22.40 2.12
C THR A 4 14.02 -21.01 2.71
N HIS A 5 15.06 -20.17 2.79
CA HIS A 5 14.92 -18.79 3.27
C HIS A 5 13.98 -17.98 2.37
N PHE A 6 14.09 -18.12 1.05
CA PHE A 6 13.16 -17.47 0.10
C PHE A 6 11.71 -17.86 0.38
N ALA A 7 11.42 -19.16 0.53
CA ALA A 7 10.07 -19.64 0.77
C ALA A 7 9.50 -19.13 2.10
N ILE A 8 10.29 -19.16 3.18
CA ILE A 8 9.88 -18.64 4.50
C ILE A 8 9.56 -17.14 4.40
N ILE A 9 10.47 -16.35 3.81
CA ILE A 9 10.27 -14.91 3.65
C ILE A 9 9.01 -14.63 2.83
N ALA A 10 8.83 -15.32 1.70
CA ALA A 10 7.69 -15.13 0.80
C ALA A 10 6.36 -15.41 1.51
N VAL A 11 6.26 -16.58 2.18
CA VAL A 11 5.04 -16.97 2.90
C VAL A 11 4.74 -16.02 4.06
N CYS A 12 5.72 -15.78 4.94
CA CYS A 12 5.52 -14.90 6.10
C CYS A 12 5.13 -13.48 5.67
N ALA A 13 5.85 -12.91 4.70
CA ALA A 13 5.56 -11.56 4.22
C ALA A 13 4.19 -11.47 3.54
N TYR A 14 3.79 -12.46 2.76
CA TYR A 14 2.45 -12.52 2.16
C TYR A 14 1.34 -12.63 3.21
N LEU A 15 1.53 -13.45 4.24
CA LEU A 15 0.56 -13.59 5.34
C LEU A 15 0.45 -12.29 6.15
N PHE A 16 1.57 -11.63 6.50
CA PHE A 16 1.54 -10.30 7.11
C PHE A 16 0.84 -9.28 6.21
N GLY A 17 1.15 -9.27 4.91
CA GLY A 17 0.52 -8.40 3.93
C GLY A 17 -0.99 -8.59 3.87
N SER A 18 -1.45 -9.85 3.97
CA SER A 18 -2.86 -10.22 3.92
C SER A 18 -3.70 -9.70 5.08
N LEU A 19 -3.09 -9.21 6.17
CA LEU A 19 -3.77 -8.48 7.23
C LEU A 19 -4.18 -7.09 6.70
N SER A 20 -5.37 -6.96 6.15
CA SER A 20 -5.89 -5.69 5.64
C SER A 20 -6.49 -4.86 6.78
N PHE A 21 -5.69 -3.96 7.36
CA PHE A 21 -6.15 -3.15 8.49
C PHE A 21 -7.31 -2.23 8.14
N ALA A 22 -7.45 -1.78 6.90
CA ALA A 22 -8.63 -1.02 6.47
C ALA A 22 -9.92 -1.84 6.61
N ILE A 23 -9.89 -3.13 6.25
CA ILE A 23 -11.05 -4.04 6.40
C ILE A 23 -11.24 -4.40 7.87
N ILE A 24 -10.17 -4.76 8.58
CA ILE A 24 -10.23 -5.14 10.01
C ILE A 24 -10.84 -4.01 10.84
N VAL A 25 -10.27 -2.80 10.75
CA VAL A 25 -10.74 -1.65 11.53
C VAL A 25 -12.19 -1.31 11.19
N SER A 26 -12.59 -1.34 9.90
CA SER A 26 -13.97 -1.03 9.53
C SER A 26 -14.95 -2.07 10.06
N LYS A 27 -14.62 -3.36 9.98
CA LYS A 27 -15.49 -4.43 10.52
C LYS A 27 -15.58 -4.39 12.03
N VAL A 28 -14.45 -4.22 12.73
CA VAL A 28 -14.42 -4.21 14.21
C VAL A 28 -15.11 -2.97 14.78
N THR A 29 -14.93 -1.80 14.15
CA THR A 29 -15.44 -0.54 14.74
C THR A 29 -16.79 -0.09 14.21
N LEU A 30 -17.27 -0.64 13.08
CA LEU A 30 -18.47 -0.20 12.39
C LEU A 30 -19.38 -1.36 11.95
N GLY A 31 -18.96 -2.62 12.14
CA GLY A 31 -19.69 -3.80 11.65
C GLY A 31 -19.78 -3.90 10.13
N LYS A 32 -19.06 -3.07 9.38
CA LYS A 32 -19.24 -2.89 7.92
C LYS A 32 -17.93 -3.09 7.17
N ASP A 33 -18.01 -3.59 5.94
CA ASP A 33 -16.85 -3.75 5.07
C ASP A 33 -16.58 -2.47 4.28
N ILE A 34 -15.39 -1.87 4.46
CA ILE A 34 -14.99 -0.62 3.80
C ILE A 34 -15.06 -0.67 2.28
N ARG A 35 -14.98 -1.88 1.70
CA ARG A 35 -15.00 -2.06 0.24
C ARG A 35 -16.35 -1.75 -0.39
N ASN A 36 -17.41 -1.70 0.41
CA ASN A 36 -18.75 -1.34 -0.04
C ASN A 36 -19.00 0.17 0.00
N TYR A 37 -18.00 0.99 0.42
CA TYR A 37 -18.16 2.43 0.63
C TYR A 37 -17.08 3.24 -0.04
N GLY A 38 -17.41 4.50 -0.36
CA GLY A 38 -16.49 5.47 -0.95
C GLY A 38 -15.94 5.02 -2.30
N SER A 39 -14.61 4.82 -2.40
CA SER A 39 -13.98 4.33 -3.63
C SER A 39 -13.96 2.81 -3.77
N GLY A 40 -14.49 2.06 -2.80
CA GLY A 40 -14.43 0.60 -2.78
C GLY A 40 -13.04 0.01 -2.50
N ASN A 41 -12.02 0.82 -2.27
CA ASN A 41 -10.65 0.36 -2.07
C ASN A 41 -10.32 0.20 -0.58
N ALA A 42 -9.66 -0.92 -0.20
CA ALA A 42 -9.22 -1.17 1.17
C ALA A 42 -7.86 -0.49 1.47
N GLY A 43 -7.82 0.84 1.38
CA GLY A 43 -6.61 1.62 1.59
C GLY A 43 -6.84 2.91 2.36
N LEU A 44 -5.75 3.53 2.80
CA LEU A 44 -5.74 4.69 3.70
C LEU A 44 -6.60 5.88 3.20
N PRO A 45 -6.57 6.30 1.91
CA PRO A 45 -7.39 7.41 1.45
C PRO A 45 -8.89 7.13 1.52
N ASN A 46 -9.32 5.87 1.29
CA ASN A 46 -10.71 5.49 1.44
C ASN A 46 -11.11 5.40 2.91
N ALA A 47 -10.23 4.86 3.75
CA ALA A 47 -10.44 4.83 5.21
C ALA A 47 -10.67 6.25 5.77
N TYR A 48 -9.83 7.22 5.37
CA TYR A 48 -10.00 8.61 5.80
C TYR A 48 -11.34 9.20 5.34
N ARG A 49 -11.71 8.96 4.09
CA ARG A 49 -12.96 9.48 3.51
C ARG A 49 -14.20 8.92 4.21
N THR A 50 -14.18 7.63 4.51
CA THR A 50 -15.37 6.89 4.96
C THR A 50 -15.48 6.77 6.48
N MET A 51 -14.37 6.60 7.18
CA MET A 51 -14.33 6.35 8.62
C MET A 51 -13.82 7.54 9.47
N GLY A 52 -13.22 8.55 8.80
CA GLY A 52 -12.62 9.72 9.45
C GLY A 52 -11.23 9.47 10.05
N ALA A 53 -10.61 10.54 10.56
CA ALA A 53 -9.19 10.56 10.93
C ALA A 53 -8.84 9.55 12.06
N LYS A 54 -9.65 9.48 13.13
CA LYS A 54 -9.35 8.62 14.30
C LYS A 54 -9.22 7.15 13.93
N LYS A 55 -10.17 6.61 13.16
CA LYS A 55 -10.15 5.19 12.75
C LYS A 55 -9.05 4.94 11.68
N THR A 56 -8.80 5.94 10.84
CA THR A 56 -7.73 5.87 9.83
C THR A 56 -6.34 5.81 10.46
N LEU A 57 -6.13 6.38 11.63
CA LEU A 57 -4.87 6.25 12.36
C LEU A 57 -4.56 4.79 12.71
N PHE A 58 -5.55 4.01 13.12
CA PHE A 58 -5.35 2.57 13.38
C PHE A 58 -5.01 1.80 12.09
N VAL A 59 -5.62 2.18 10.96
CA VAL A 59 -5.27 1.60 9.64
C VAL A 59 -3.82 1.95 9.28
N LEU A 60 -3.42 3.20 9.45
CA LEU A 60 -2.06 3.67 9.19
C LEU A 60 -1.04 2.89 10.02
N LEU A 61 -1.23 2.84 11.34
CA LEU A 61 -0.30 2.16 12.25
C LEU A 61 -0.23 0.65 11.98
N GLY A 62 -1.35 0.01 11.71
CA GLY A 62 -1.39 -1.41 11.39
C GLY A 62 -0.69 -1.75 10.07
N ASP A 63 -0.92 -0.96 9.01
CA ASP A 63 -0.24 -1.17 7.73
C ASP A 63 1.26 -0.87 7.81
N ILE A 64 1.69 0.12 8.61
CA ILE A 64 3.11 0.36 8.90
C ILE A 64 3.70 -0.84 9.66
N ALA A 65 3.05 -1.30 10.72
CA ALA A 65 3.54 -2.38 11.55
C ALA A 65 3.72 -3.69 10.77
N LYS A 66 2.73 -4.08 9.94
CA LYS A 66 2.85 -5.30 9.12
C LYS A 66 3.96 -5.19 8.08
N GLY A 67 4.13 -4.02 7.45
CA GLY A 67 5.19 -3.76 6.50
C GLY A 67 6.57 -3.84 7.14
N ALA A 68 6.74 -3.17 8.28
CA ALA A 68 7.99 -3.21 9.06
C ALA A 68 8.32 -4.63 9.52
N ALA A 69 7.35 -5.37 10.07
CA ALA A 69 7.54 -6.75 10.50
C ALA A 69 8.01 -7.66 9.35
N ALA A 70 7.32 -7.58 8.20
CA ALA A 70 7.69 -8.38 7.02
C ALA A 70 9.11 -8.10 6.55
N VAL A 71 9.47 -6.81 6.42
CA VAL A 71 10.79 -6.39 5.92
C VAL A 71 11.89 -6.75 6.92
N SER A 72 11.62 -6.68 8.24
CA SER A 72 12.57 -7.09 9.28
C SER A 72 12.87 -8.58 9.21
N VAL A 73 11.84 -9.43 9.02
CA VAL A 73 12.03 -10.88 8.80
C VAL A 73 12.85 -11.12 7.53
N GLY A 74 12.51 -10.41 6.43
CA GLY A 74 13.26 -10.49 5.18
C GLY A 74 14.73 -10.14 5.34
N TRP A 75 15.04 -9.07 6.08
CA TRP A 75 16.40 -8.66 6.36
C TRP A 75 17.16 -9.70 7.18
N ALA A 76 16.56 -10.21 8.24
CA ALA A 76 17.20 -11.18 9.14
C ALA A 76 17.55 -12.49 8.42
N LEU A 77 16.74 -12.94 7.46
CA LEU A 77 16.91 -14.21 6.76
C LEU A 77 17.64 -14.10 5.41
N GLY A 78 17.69 -12.91 4.78
CA GLY A 78 18.19 -12.79 3.42
C GLY A 78 18.90 -11.47 3.08
N GLY A 79 19.20 -10.63 4.06
CA GLY A 79 19.87 -9.34 3.86
C GLY A 79 19.12 -8.44 2.87
N PRO A 80 19.82 -7.67 1.98
CA PRO A 80 19.20 -6.75 1.02
C PRO A 80 18.21 -7.42 0.07
N VAL A 81 18.54 -8.60 -0.45
CA VAL A 81 17.66 -9.38 -1.33
C VAL A 81 16.44 -9.87 -0.54
N GLY A 82 16.63 -10.31 0.71
CA GLY A 82 15.52 -10.71 1.58
C GLY A 82 14.55 -9.57 1.89
N LYS A 83 15.04 -8.33 2.08
CA LYS A 83 14.19 -7.13 2.22
C LYS A 83 13.28 -6.93 1.01
N LEU A 84 13.84 -6.96 -0.21
CA LEU A 84 13.05 -6.78 -1.43
C LEU A 84 12.08 -7.94 -1.66
N THR A 85 12.51 -9.17 -1.38
CA THR A 85 11.61 -10.34 -1.43
C THR A 85 10.42 -10.14 -0.48
N ALA A 86 10.68 -9.79 0.78
CA ALA A 86 9.61 -9.49 1.74
C ALA A 86 8.72 -8.33 1.27
N GLY A 87 9.33 -7.28 0.71
CA GLY A 87 8.62 -6.13 0.14
C GLY A 87 7.64 -6.53 -0.96
N ILE A 88 8.07 -7.36 -1.91
CA ILE A 88 7.21 -7.89 -2.98
C ILE A 88 6.01 -8.64 -2.36
N PHE A 89 6.28 -9.60 -1.50
CA PHE A 89 5.24 -10.48 -0.98
C PHE A 89 4.30 -9.79 0.02
N VAL A 90 4.76 -8.83 0.83
CA VAL A 90 3.88 -8.06 1.71
C VAL A 90 2.98 -7.12 0.91
N ILE A 91 3.47 -6.55 -0.20
CA ILE A 91 2.66 -5.74 -1.10
C ILE A 91 1.63 -6.60 -1.83
N LEU A 92 2.03 -7.77 -2.35
CA LEU A 92 1.11 -8.73 -2.96
C LEU A 92 0.03 -9.20 -1.98
N GLY A 93 0.40 -9.50 -0.74
CA GLY A 93 -0.56 -9.84 0.32
C GLY A 93 -1.53 -8.69 0.63
N HIS A 94 -1.05 -7.44 0.63
CA HIS A 94 -1.93 -6.29 0.81
C HIS A 94 -2.87 -6.06 -0.38
N MET A 95 -2.41 -6.30 -1.62
CA MET A 95 -3.23 -6.18 -2.84
C MET A 95 -4.24 -7.31 -2.97
N PHE A 96 -3.82 -8.53 -2.65
CA PHE A 96 -4.57 -9.76 -2.80
C PHE A 96 -4.63 -10.53 -1.46
N PRO A 97 -5.30 -9.98 -0.43
CA PRO A 97 -5.26 -10.54 0.91
C PRO A 97 -6.01 -11.87 0.99
N LEU A 98 -5.29 -12.92 1.42
CA LEU A 98 -5.82 -14.28 1.59
C LEU A 98 -7.08 -14.30 2.48
N TYR A 99 -7.04 -13.59 3.61
CA TYR A 99 -8.12 -13.60 4.60
C TYR A 99 -9.38 -12.84 4.18
N PHE A 100 -9.34 -12.11 3.06
CA PHE A 100 -10.42 -11.22 2.63
C PHE A 100 -10.81 -11.40 1.16
N GLY A 101 -10.68 -12.64 0.63
CA GLY A 101 -11.11 -13.00 -0.72
C GLY A 101 -10.30 -12.31 -1.82
N PHE A 102 -9.02 -12.08 -1.60
CA PHE A 102 -8.06 -11.52 -2.57
C PHE A 102 -8.42 -10.12 -3.11
N LYS A 103 -9.25 -9.35 -2.39
CA LYS A 103 -9.65 -7.99 -2.76
C LYS A 103 -9.17 -7.01 -1.69
N GLY A 104 -7.99 -6.44 -1.87
CA GLY A 104 -7.31 -5.55 -0.93
C GLY A 104 -7.14 -4.11 -1.40
N GLY A 105 -6.04 -3.50 -0.94
CA GLY A 105 -5.62 -2.14 -1.30
C GLY A 105 -4.71 -2.08 -2.53
N LYS A 106 -4.01 -0.97 -2.71
CA LYS A 106 -3.11 -0.73 -3.86
C LYS A 106 -1.62 -0.82 -3.51
N GLY A 107 -1.29 -1.13 -2.26
CA GLY A 107 0.08 -1.35 -1.82
C GLY A 107 0.92 -0.09 -1.59
N VAL A 108 0.35 1.12 -1.71
CA VAL A 108 1.13 2.38 -1.65
C VAL A 108 1.78 2.60 -0.30
N LEU A 109 1.01 2.54 0.80
CA LEU A 109 1.56 2.75 2.14
C LEU A 109 2.56 1.66 2.54
N VAL A 110 2.20 0.40 2.30
CA VAL A 110 3.08 -0.74 2.58
C VAL A 110 4.35 -0.67 1.73
N GLY A 111 4.22 -0.24 0.46
CA GLY A 111 5.36 0.04 -0.42
C GLY A 111 6.24 1.17 0.10
N ALA A 112 5.66 2.26 0.59
CA ALA A 112 6.41 3.37 1.19
C ALA A 112 7.19 2.92 2.44
N VAL A 113 6.59 2.10 3.30
CA VAL A 113 7.28 1.49 4.45
C VAL A 113 8.46 0.63 3.98
N MET A 114 8.24 -0.22 2.97
CA MET A 114 9.32 -1.04 2.39
C MET A 114 10.45 -0.16 1.85
N LEU A 115 10.15 0.91 1.10
CA LEU A 115 11.16 1.83 0.58
C LEU A 115 11.98 2.49 1.71
N ALA A 116 11.32 2.92 2.79
CA ALA A 116 11.99 3.53 3.94
C ALA A 116 12.98 2.56 4.61
N PHE A 117 12.64 1.28 4.68
CA PHE A 117 13.52 0.24 5.20
C PHE A 117 14.58 -0.23 4.20
N PHE A 118 14.30 -0.14 2.89
CA PHE A 118 15.25 -0.51 1.84
C PHE A 118 16.38 0.51 1.74
N ASP A 119 16.05 1.76 1.43
CA ASP A 119 16.99 2.88 1.37
C ASP A 119 16.23 4.21 1.56
N TRP A 120 16.59 4.96 2.59
CA TRP A 120 15.94 6.23 2.92
C TRP A 120 16.04 7.26 1.78
N ARG A 121 17.09 7.23 0.93
CA ARG A 121 17.28 8.13 -0.23
C ARG A 121 16.25 7.84 -1.31
N VAL A 122 16.05 6.54 -1.60
CA VAL A 122 15.02 6.07 -2.54
C VAL A 122 13.63 6.46 -2.04
N PHE A 123 13.38 6.22 -0.74
CA PHE A 123 12.13 6.63 -0.10
C PHE A 123 11.91 8.15 -0.17
N ALA A 124 12.93 8.96 0.16
CA ALA A 124 12.83 10.41 0.16
C ALA A 124 12.48 10.97 -1.23
N ILE A 125 13.10 10.44 -2.29
CA ILE A 125 12.79 10.85 -3.68
C ILE A 125 11.35 10.46 -4.04
N ALA A 126 10.95 9.21 -3.79
CA ALA A 126 9.59 8.75 -4.08
C ALA A 126 8.54 9.55 -3.31
N PHE A 127 8.80 9.84 -2.03
CA PHE A 127 7.92 10.62 -1.17
C PHE A 127 7.86 12.09 -1.59
N ALA A 128 8.99 12.70 -1.97
CA ALA A 128 9.02 14.07 -2.50
C ALA A 128 8.19 14.21 -3.77
N LEU A 129 8.33 13.27 -4.72
CA LEU A 129 7.51 13.22 -5.94
C LEU A 129 6.01 13.04 -5.62
N PHE A 130 5.70 12.17 -4.66
CA PHE A 130 4.33 11.98 -4.17
C PHE A 130 3.76 13.29 -3.62
N ILE A 131 4.45 13.95 -2.69
CA ILE A 131 3.98 15.19 -2.06
C ILE A 131 3.83 16.31 -3.11
N LEU A 132 4.85 16.51 -3.96
CA LEU A 132 4.82 17.53 -5.01
C LEU A 132 3.60 17.34 -5.92
N SER A 133 3.37 16.11 -6.37
CA SER A 133 2.20 15.79 -7.21
C SER A 133 0.88 16.07 -6.49
N VAL A 134 0.75 15.67 -5.21
CA VAL A 134 -0.48 15.90 -4.43
C VAL A 134 -0.71 17.39 -4.18
N VAL A 135 0.34 18.15 -3.90
CA VAL A 135 0.24 19.61 -3.70
C VAL A 135 -0.26 20.30 -4.96
N LEU A 136 0.31 19.94 -6.11
CA LEU A 136 0.00 20.58 -7.41
C LEU A 136 -1.37 20.16 -7.95
N THR A 137 -1.71 18.87 -7.85
CA THR A 137 -2.90 18.31 -8.55
C THR A 137 -4.06 17.96 -7.64
N LYS A 138 -3.81 17.77 -6.34
CA LYS A 138 -4.71 17.14 -5.36
C LYS A 138 -5.00 15.65 -5.64
N TRP A 139 -4.29 15.01 -6.56
CA TRP A 139 -4.48 13.60 -6.92
C TRP A 139 -3.48 12.70 -6.18
N ILE A 140 -3.94 12.03 -5.12
CA ILE A 140 -3.12 11.04 -4.39
C ILE A 140 -2.64 9.92 -5.32
N SER A 141 -3.49 9.48 -6.26
CA SER A 141 -3.17 8.40 -7.19
C SER A 141 -2.02 8.76 -8.14
N LEU A 142 -1.96 9.99 -8.64
CA LEU A 142 -0.85 10.44 -9.47
C LEU A 142 0.46 10.44 -8.69
N GLY A 143 0.45 10.97 -7.47
CA GLY A 143 1.62 10.93 -6.58
C GLY A 143 2.10 9.50 -6.31
N SER A 144 1.15 8.57 -6.07
CA SER A 144 1.47 7.16 -5.86
C SER A 144 2.11 6.50 -7.09
N ILE A 145 1.63 6.82 -8.29
CA ILE A 145 2.19 6.32 -9.55
C ILE A 145 3.60 6.86 -9.77
N LEU A 146 3.80 8.18 -9.59
CA LEU A 146 5.12 8.81 -9.77
C LEU A 146 6.13 8.27 -8.75
N GLY A 147 5.74 8.13 -7.48
CA GLY A 147 6.58 7.50 -6.46
C GLY A 147 6.93 6.05 -6.81
N ALA A 148 5.98 5.26 -7.31
CA ALA A 148 6.25 3.89 -7.72
C ALA A 148 7.20 3.81 -8.93
N VAL A 149 7.00 4.65 -9.94
CA VAL A 149 7.86 4.67 -11.15
C VAL A 149 9.27 5.17 -10.84
N SER A 150 9.43 6.06 -9.87
CA SER A 150 10.76 6.52 -9.45
C SER A 150 11.60 5.41 -8.79
N PHE A 151 10.98 4.37 -8.24
CA PHE A 151 11.66 3.32 -7.49
C PHE A 151 12.69 2.54 -8.33
N PRO A 152 12.37 1.92 -9.48
CA PRO A 152 13.37 1.24 -10.29
C PRO A 152 14.45 2.19 -10.83
N ILE A 153 14.10 3.44 -11.14
CA ILE A 153 15.04 4.44 -11.65
C ILE A 153 16.09 4.77 -10.57
N THR A 154 15.65 5.09 -9.36
CA THR A 154 16.54 5.42 -8.26
C THR A 154 17.34 4.21 -7.79
N THR A 155 16.74 3.01 -7.81
CA THR A 155 17.47 1.77 -7.51
C THR A 155 18.62 1.58 -8.50
N TRP A 156 18.40 1.73 -9.80
CA TRP A 156 19.45 1.67 -10.79
C TRP A 156 20.54 2.73 -10.58
N LEU A 157 20.14 3.96 -10.31
CA LEU A 157 21.09 5.06 -10.14
C LEU A 157 22.02 4.85 -8.92
N PHE A 158 21.48 4.32 -7.81
CA PHE A 158 22.26 4.17 -6.58
C PHE A 158 23.01 2.85 -6.46
N TYR A 159 22.48 1.77 -7.03
CA TYR A 159 23.01 0.42 -6.81
C TYR A 159 23.66 -0.20 -8.04
N ARG A 160 23.29 0.22 -9.26
CA ARG A 160 23.77 -0.35 -10.53
C ARG A 160 23.65 -1.89 -10.56
N ASP A 161 22.71 -2.42 -9.83
CA ASP A 161 22.43 -3.85 -9.70
C ASP A 161 21.19 -4.21 -10.52
N PRO A 162 21.33 -5.07 -11.57
CA PRO A 162 20.22 -5.44 -12.44
C PRO A 162 19.16 -6.28 -11.73
N VAL A 163 19.52 -7.09 -10.72
CA VAL A 163 18.57 -7.94 -9.97
C VAL A 163 17.70 -7.08 -9.09
N LEU A 164 18.30 -6.18 -8.29
CA LEU A 164 17.56 -5.25 -7.45
C LEU A 164 16.66 -4.34 -8.29
N THR A 165 17.14 -3.88 -9.43
CA THR A 165 16.37 -3.03 -10.35
C THR A 165 15.19 -3.79 -10.99
N ALA A 166 15.37 -5.03 -11.40
CA ALA A 166 14.29 -5.86 -11.92
C ALA A 166 13.21 -6.13 -10.87
N MET A 167 13.60 -6.39 -9.61
CA MET A 167 12.67 -6.55 -8.48
C MET A 167 11.90 -5.24 -8.22
N ALA A 168 12.59 -4.10 -8.22
CA ALA A 168 11.97 -2.79 -8.07
C ALA A 168 10.97 -2.48 -9.20
N PHE A 169 11.32 -2.84 -10.44
CA PHE A 169 10.43 -2.71 -11.60
C PHE A 169 9.16 -3.56 -11.46
N GLY A 170 9.29 -4.82 -11.04
CA GLY A 170 8.14 -5.68 -10.79
C GLY A 170 7.17 -5.11 -9.74
N MET A 171 7.72 -4.55 -8.65
CA MET A 171 6.90 -3.88 -7.61
C MET A 171 6.22 -2.61 -8.15
N ALA A 172 6.94 -1.77 -8.89
CA ALA A 172 6.38 -0.58 -9.50
C ALA A 172 5.26 -0.93 -10.48
N ALA A 173 5.48 -1.93 -11.33
CA ALA A 173 4.48 -2.42 -12.29
C ALA A 173 3.21 -2.92 -11.58
N ALA A 174 3.33 -3.65 -10.47
CA ALA A 174 2.19 -4.10 -9.69
C ALA A 174 1.40 -2.91 -9.12
N VAL A 175 2.08 -1.91 -8.55
CA VAL A 175 1.41 -0.70 -8.03
C VAL A 175 0.72 0.07 -9.16
N VAL A 176 1.37 0.29 -10.30
CA VAL A 176 0.80 0.97 -11.47
C VAL A 176 -0.42 0.21 -11.99
N PHE A 177 -0.33 -1.12 -12.10
CA PHE A 177 -1.47 -1.97 -12.50
C PHE A 177 -2.67 -1.82 -11.55
N MET A 178 -2.44 -1.76 -10.25
CA MET A 178 -3.51 -1.52 -9.27
C MET A 178 -4.11 -0.12 -9.37
N HIS A 179 -3.43 0.80 -10.04
CA HIS A 179 -3.92 2.16 -10.32
C HIS A 179 -4.58 2.32 -11.70
N ARG A 180 -4.79 1.25 -12.47
CA ARG A 180 -5.36 1.33 -13.84
C ARG A 180 -6.69 2.09 -13.92
N SER A 181 -7.58 1.91 -12.94
CA SER A 181 -8.84 2.66 -12.88
C SER A 181 -8.64 4.15 -12.54
N ASN A 182 -7.61 4.47 -11.74
CA ASN A 182 -7.23 5.86 -11.46
C ASN A 182 -6.62 6.52 -12.69
N ILE A 183 -5.76 5.80 -13.42
CA ILE A 183 -5.17 6.27 -14.67
C ILE A 183 -6.30 6.64 -15.66
N GLY A 184 -7.29 5.76 -15.83
CA GLY A 184 -8.45 6.07 -16.65
C GLY A 184 -9.17 7.34 -16.19
N ARG A 185 -9.42 7.51 -14.88
CA ARG A 185 -10.06 8.74 -14.36
C ARG A 185 -9.19 9.99 -14.50
N ILE A 186 -7.87 9.87 -14.36
CA ILE A 186 -6.93 10.99 -14.59
C ILE A 186 -7.01 11.46 -16.04
N LEU A 187 -6.96 10.53 -16.99
CA LEU A 187 -7.05 10.85 -18.44
C LEU A 187 -8.37 11.51 -18.82
N HIS A 188 -9.46 11.17 -18.13
CA HIS A 188 -10.79 11.78 -18.35
C HIS A 188 -11.07 12.98 -17.42
N GLY A 189 -10.11 13.43 -16.61
CA GLY A 189 -10.30 14.57 -15.69
C GLY A 189 -11.28 14.32 -14.53
N THR A 190 -11.64 13.05 -14.26
CA THR A 190 -12.64 12.65 -13.25
C THR A 190 -12.03 12.02 -11.99
N GLU A 191 -10.71 12.10 -11.80
CA GLU A 191 -10.06 11.54 -10.62
C GLU A 191 -10.42 12.32 -9.35
N ASN A 192 -10.63 11.58 -8.26
CA ASN A 192 -11.01 12.15 -6.98
C ASN A 192 -9.90 13.03 -6.40
N LYS A 193 -10.20 14.30 -6.18
CA LYS A 193 -9.30 15.23 -5.50
C LYS A 193 -9.27 14.95 -4.00
N PHE A 194 -8.10 15.01 -3.42
CA PHE A 194 -7.92 14.92 -1.98
C PHE A 194 -8.45 16.18 -1.29
N SER A 195 -9.19 15.98 -0.20
CA SER A 195 -9.67 17.05 0.68
C SER A 195 -9.48 16.63 2.14
N PHE A 196 -9.06 17.55 3.00
CA PHE A 196 -9.01 17.35 4.44
C PHE A 196 -10.40 17.29 5.10
N LYS A 197 -11.46 17.69 4.38
CA LYS A 197 -12.83 17.53 4.87
C LYS A 197 -13.27 16.08 4.65
N SER A 198 -13.24 15.28 5.72
CA SER A 198 -13.82 13.93 5.70
C SER A 198 -15.34 14.03 5.65
N LYS A 199 -15.94 13.52 4.60
CA LYS A 199 -17.39 13.20 4.60
C LYS A 199 -17.50 11.80 5.20
N LYS A 200 -17.78 11.68 6.50
CA LYS A 200 -18.10 10.38 7.10
C LYS A 200 -19.31 9.80 6.37
N THR A 201 -19.08 8.77 5.54
CA THR A 201 -20.16 8.10 4.79
C THR A 201 -20.59 6.79 5.44
N ILE A 202 -19.86 6.34 6.44
CA ILE A 202 -20.24 5.18 7.24
C ILE A 202 -20.57 5.69 8.64
N GLU A 203 -21.86 5.85 8.93
CA GLU A 203 -22.36 5.97 10.30
C GLU A 203 -22.60 4.57 10.83
N ALA A 204 -22.30 4.34 12.13
CA ALA A 204 -22.75 3.15 12.81
C ALA A 204 -24.27 3.15 12.72
N SER A 205 -24.88 2.14 12.10
CA SER A 205 -26.34 1.95 12.22
C SER A 205 -26.64 1.73 13.68
N PRO A 206 -27.61 2.45 14.26
CA PRO A 206 -28.01 2.23 15.65
C PRO A 206 -28.57 0.82 15.88
N ASP A 207 -29.06 0.18 14.82
CA ASP A 207 -29.70 -1.13 14.87
C ASP A 207 -29.08 -2.02 13.77
N GLY A 208 -28.61 -3.21 14.20
CA GLY A 208 -27.95 -4.22 13.36
C GLY A 208 -28.87 -4.89 12.31
N GLU A 209 -29.64 -4.13 11.56
CA GLU A 209 -30.44 -4.66 10.44
C GLU A 209 -29.62 -4.60 9.14
N GLU A 210 -29.17 -5.78 8.71
CA GLU A 210 -28.78 -6.04 7.33
C GLU A 210 -29.97 -5.83 6.39
N LYS A 211 -29.82 -4.93 5.44
CA LYS A 211 -30.63 -4.91 4.23
C LYS A 211 -29.78 -5.29 3.04
#